data_1587b408eb233b8b9570f057a1746f92
#
_entry.id   1587b408eb233b8b9570f057a1746f92
#
_cell.length_a   1.000
_cell.length_b   1.000
_cell.length_c   1.000
_cell.angle_alpha   90.00
_cell.angle_beta   90.00
_cell.angle_gamma   90.00
#
_symmetry.space_group_name_H-M   'P 1'
#
loop_
_entity.id
_entity.type
_entity.pdbx_description
1 polymer ?
#
loop_
_entity_poly.entity_id
_entity_poly.type
_entity_poly.pdbx_seq_one_letter_code
_entity_poly.pdbx_strand_id
1 'polypeptide(L)'
;MPADERFVTRPFRDGDEEQILDLFARSFHQPRTREHFDWKFRRNPFGNKRISVTFDDAGRLVGHYGAYAVPFRDGDRNLIANHIGDTMTDPAIRHIGRGPSSILGRTALHFYDTFCEGKVAFNYGFNVANIQRFSLKFLRSDRVEPVTYRVRGPMRAISRLARWPRGWQLELVTEVGAEFDEFFEGVAPAYRFLVRRDAAYVRWRYLERPDVRYFVIAIRKWRRLAGWIAFRLREDRFLWVDALFDPRLEDAVEVMLRHVTPSYPISMIEAWFPPRPAWFDSALTRLGFEIRPEPQDLSLMCVPWTMAGATAAMRERLYYAMGDADLF
;
A
#
# COMPACT_ATOMS: atom_id res chain seq x y z
N MET A 1 35.96 6.53 -21.58
CA MET A 1 34.61 6.26 -22.07
C MET A 1 33.62 7.16 -21.30
N PRO A 2 32.64 7.77 -21.98
CA PRO A 2 31.62 8.53 -21.27
C PRO A 2 30.98 7.64 -20.21
N ALA A 3 30.65 8.21 -19.05
CA ALA A 3 30.03 7.46 -17.91
C ALA A 3 28.74 6.72 -18.30
N ASP A 4 28.18 7.02 -19.44
CA ASP A 4 26.90 6.52 -19.96
C ASP A 4 27.00 5.11 -20.60
N GLU A 5 28.16 4.76 -21.17
CA GLU A 5 28.36 3.47 -21.84
C GLU A 5 28.64 2.29 -20.89
N ARG A 6 28.97 2.58 -19.62
CA ARG A 6 29.26 1.56 -18.60
C ARG A 6 28.02 0.90 -17.98
N PHE A 7 26.84 1.40 -18.28
CA PHE A 7 25.60 0.91 -17.66
C PHE A 7 24.54 0.58 -18.70
N VAL A 8 24.00 -0.63 -18.62
CA VAL A 8 22.90 -1.10 -19.49
C VAL A 8 21.61 -1.16 -18.67
N THR A 9 20.59 -0.42 -19.09
CA THR A 9 19.25 -0.46 -18.49
C THR A 9 18.29 -1.17 -19.43
N ARG A 10 17.51 -2.11 -18.90
CA ARG A 10 16.57 -2.91 -19.65
C ARG A 10 15.39 -3.37 -18.77
N PRO A 11 14.29 -3.88 -19.36
CA PRO A 11 13.27 -4.59 -18.58
C PRO A 11 13.85 -5.84 -17.93
N PHE A 12 13.22 -6.24 -16.82
CA PHE A 12 13.45 -7.51 -16.12
C PHE A 12 13.32 -8.71 -17.10
N ARG A 13 14.16 -9.72 -16.90
CA ARG A 13 14.09 -11.02 -17.55
C ARG A 13 14.13 -12.11 -16.49
N ASP A 14 13.48 -13.24 -16.77
CA ASP A 14 13.59 -14.41 -15.90
C ASP A 14 15.06 -14.82 -15.79
N GLY A 15 15.53 -15.03 -14.57
CA GLY A 15 16.94 -15.23 -14.22
C GLY A 15 17.62 -14.03 -13.52
N ASP A 16 17.02 -12.83 -13.55
CA ASP A 16 17.55 -11.66 -12.85
C ASP A 16 17.27 -11.67 -11.34
N GLU A 17 16.38 -12.55 -10.88
CA GLU A 17 15.81 -12.51 -9.53
C GLU A 17 16.87 -12.60 -8.43
N GLU A 18 17.84 -13.51 -8.57
CA GLU A 18 18.87 -13.69 -7.56
C GLU A 18 19.70 -12.40 -7.39
N GLN A 19 20.06 -11.75 -8.49
CA GLN A 19 20.77 -10.48 -8.43
C GLN A 19 19.89 -9.34 -7.86
N ILE A 20 18.58 -9.37 -8.09
CA ILE A 20 17.63 -8.41 -7.47
C ILE A 20 17.56 -8.62 -5.96
N LEU A 21 17.47 -9.89 -5.50
CA LEU A 21 17.46 -10.22 -4.08
C LEU A 21 18.76 -9.84 -3.39
N ASP A 22 19.91 -10.05 -4.05
CA ASP A 22 21.20 -9.60 -3.57
C ASP A 22 21.29 -8.08 -3.46
N LEU A 23 20.82 -7.34 -4.48
CA LEU A 23 20.78 -5.89 -4.43
C LEU A 23 19.83 -5.41 -3.32
N PHE A 24 18.71 -6.09 -3.09
CA PHE A 24 17.80 -5.80 -2.00
C PHE A 24 18.51 -5.93 -0.65
N ALA A 25 19.21 -7.04 -0.41
CA ALA A 25 19.92 -7.28 0.83
C ALA A 25 21.00 -6.21 1.09
N ARG A 26 21.76 -5.81 0.06
CA ARG A 26 22.77 -4.73 0.16
C ARG A 26 22.15 -3.36 0.40
N SER A 27 20.98 -3.08 -0.19
CA SER A 27 20.33 -1.76 -0.12
C SER A 27 19.59 -1.51 1.17
N PHE A 28 18.94 -2.54 1.73
CA PHE A 28 18.07 -2.44 2.90
C PHE A 28 18.62 -3.16 4.15
N HIS A 29 19.80 -3.81 4.06
CA HIS A 29 20.45 -4.53 5.16
C HIS A 29 19.57 -5.64 5.76
N GLN A 30 18.71 -6.24 4.95
CA GLN A 30 17.85 -7.36 5.31
C GLN A 30 17.58 -8.23 4.08
N PRO A 31 17.51 -9.55 4.21
CA PRO A 31 17.20 -10.44 3.10
C PRO A 31 15.72 -10.33 2.72
N ARG A 32 15.43 -10.63 1.47
CA ARG A 32 14.08 -10.89 0.97
C ARG A 32 14.03 -12.27 0.36
N THR A 33 12.95 -13.02 0.60
CA THR A 33 12.80 -14.36 0.08
C THR A 33 12.37 -14.34 -1.39
N ARG A 34 12.71 -15.40 -2.12
CA ARG A 34 12.23 -15.63 -3.48
C ARG A 34 10.70 -15.71 -3.51
N GLU A 35 10.09 -16.32 -2.51
CA GLU A 35 8.65 -16.45 -2.40
C GLU A 35 7.95 -15.08 -2.30
N HIS A 36 8.53 -14.11 -1.54
CA HIS A 36 8.01 -12.75 -1.50
C HIS A 36 8.13 -12.04 -2.85
N PHE A 37 9.27 -12.22 -3.56
CA PHE A 37 9.44 -11.69 -4.91
C PHE A 37 8.37 -12.24 -5.87
N ASP A 38 8.15 -13.55 -5.85
CA ASP A 38 7.16 -14.20 -6.70
C ASP A 38 5.73 -13.78 -6.35
N TRP A 39 5.40 -13.64 -5.06
CA TRP A 39 4.11 -13.10 -4.63
C TRP A 39 3.88 -11.68 -5.18
N LYS A 40 4.85 -10.79 -5.05
CA LYS A 40 4.75 -9.39 -5.40
C LYS A 40 4.72 -9.14 -6.91
N PHE A 41 5.61 -9.80 -7.66
CA PHE A 41 5.87 -9.47 -9.06
C PHE A 41 5.38 -10.51 -10.06
N ARG A 42 5.07 -11.75 -9.66
CA ARG A 42 4.61 -12.82 -10.55
C ARG A 42 3.20 -13.26 -10.27
N ARG A 43 2.82 -13.40 -9.00
CA ARG A 43 1.49 -13.88 -8.59
C ARG A 43 0.49 -12.76 -8.34
N ASN A 44 0.86 -11.51 -8.61
CA ASN A 44 -0.08 -10.38 -8.52
C ASN A 44 -1.19 -10.56 -9.59
N PRO A 45 -2.46 -10.66 -9.19
CA PRO A 45 -3.57 -10.94 -10.12
C PRO A 45 -3.90 -9.75 -11.05
N PHE A 46 -3.37 -8.56 -10.78
CA PHE A 46 -3.69 -7.33 -11.50
C PHE A 46 -2.65 -6.95 -12.56
N GLY A 47 -1.53 -7.65 -12.61
CA GLY A 47 -0.44 -7.44 -13.56
C GLY A 47 0.92 -7.73 -12.96
N ASN A 48 1.84 -8.23 -13.74
CA ASN A 48 3.10 -8.78 -13.28
C ASN A 48 4.32 -8.20 -14.00
N LYS A 49 5.52 -8.46 -13.44
CA LYS A 49 6.85 -8.22 -14.02
C LYS A 49 7.10 -6.78 -14.50
N ARG A 50 6.52 -5.78 -13.82
CA ARG A 50 6.77 -4.37 -14.12
C ARG A 50 8.03 -3.92 -13.39
N ILE A 51 9.19 -4.20 -13.98
CA ILE A 51 10.51 -3.95 -13.39
C ILE A 51 11.48 -3.51 -14.48
N SER A 52 12.22 -2.44 -14.20
CA SER A 52 13.44 -2.05 -14.93
C SER A 52 14.66 -2.27 -14.08
N VAL A 53 15.72 -2.77 -14.68
CA VAL A 53 16.99 -3.09 -14.04
C VAL A 53 18.15 -2.44 -14.78
N THR A 54 19.20 -2.05 -14.04
CA THR A 54 20.43 -1.52 -14.61
C THR A 54 21.60 -2.38 -14.17
N PHE A 55 22.43 -2.75 -15.14
CA PHE A 55 23.65 -3.53 -14.95
C PHE A 55 24.88 -2.67 -15.24
N ASP A 56 25.99 -2.95 -14.54
CA ASP A 56 27.30 -2.40 -14.86
C ASP A 56 28.01 -3.23 -15.97
N ASP A 57 29.20 -2.80 -16.37
CA ASP A 57 30.02 -3.44 -17.40
C ASP A 57 30.56 -4.83 -17.01
N ALA A 58 30.56 -5.14 -15.71
CA ALA A 58 30.85 -6.48 -15.18
C ALA A 58 29.63 -7.41 -15.16
N GLY A 59 28.46 -6.96 -15.63
CA GLY A 59 27.21 -7.73 -15.61
C GLY A 59 26.57 -7.84 -14.24
N ARG A 60 26.94 -6.99 -13.26
CA ARG A 60 26.37 -6.96 -11.93
C ARG A 60 25.15 -6.01 -11.90
N LEU A 61 24.06 -6.44 -11.31
CA LEU A 61 22.86 -5.64 -11.12
C LEU A 61 23.11 -4.55 -10.07
N VAL A 62 22.95 -3.29 -10.48
CA VAL A 62 23.28 -2.10 -9.70
C VAL A 62 22.11 -1.13 -9.51
N GLY A 63 21.05 -1.30 -10.27
CA GLY A 63 19.84 -0.48 -10.17
C GLY A 63 18.58 -1.29 -10.39
N HIS A 64 17.54 -1.00 -9.60
CA HIS A 64 16.23 -1.60 -9.71
C HIS A 64 15.15 -0.55 -9.47
N TYR A 65 14.17 -0.51 -10.35
CA TYR A 65 12.97 0.29 -10.21
C TYR A 65 11.78 -0.58 -10.58
N GLY A 66 10.98 -0.94 -9.58
CA GLY A 66 9.90 -1.88 -9.73
C GLY A 66 8.57 -1.32 -9.29
N ALA A 67 7.50 -1.89 -9.83
CA ALA A 67 6.14 -1.65 -9.40
C ALA A 67 5.31 -2.92 -9.47
N TYR A 68 4.27 -2.97 -8.67
CA TYR A 68 3.19 -3.92 -8.85
C TYR A 68 1.90 -3.20 -9.21
N ALA A 69 1.10 -3.87 -10.04
CA ALA A 69 -0.18 -3.31 -10.48
C ALA A 69 -1.19 -3.32 -9.34
N VAL A 70 -1.95 -2.24 -9.23
CA VAL A 70 -3.00 -2.09 -8.22
C VAL A 70 -4.28 -1.61 -8.91
N PRO A 71 -5.41 -2.29 -8.70
CA PRO A 71 -6.70 -1.87 -9.24
C PRO A 71 -7.29 -0.75 -8.38
N PHE A 72 -7.81 0.28 -9.02
CA PHE A 72 -8.52 1.38 -8.38
C PHE A 72 -9.94 1.52 -8.91
N ARG A 73 -10.82 2.04 -8.06
CA ARG A 73 -12.15 2.53 -8.42
C ARG A 73 -12.19 4.05 -8.20
N ASP A 74 -12.55 4.81 -9.23
CA ASP A 74 -12.80 6.25 -9.16
C ASP A 74 -14.21 6.53 -9.71
N GLY A 75 -15.19 6.68 -8.82
CA GLY A 75 -16.60 6.63 -9.18
C GLY A 75 -16.94 5.30 -9.84
N ASP A 76 -17.43 5.35 -11.10
CA ASP A 76 -17.75 4.16 -11.89
C ASP A 76 -16.58 3.65 -12.74
N ARG A 77 -15.43 4.33 -12.71
CA ARG A 77 -14.27 3.97 -13.53
C ARG A 77 -13.37 2.98 -12.81
N ASN A 78 -13.03 1.89 -13.49
CA ASN A 78 -11.97 0.98 -13.06
C ASN A 78 -10.65 1.42 -13.69
N LEU A 79 -9.60 1.54 -12.87
CA LEU A 79 -8.29 2.01 -13.26
C LEU A 79 -7.23 0.99 -12.81
N ILE A 80 -6.12 0.94 -13.53
CA ILE A 80 -4.91 0.25 -13.07
C ILE A 80 -3.83 1.31 -12.84
N ALA A 81 -3.25 1.27 -11.65
CA ALA A 81 -2.10 2.09 -11.28
C ALA A 81 -0.88 1.20 -10.99
N ASN A 82 0.30 1.82 -10.94
CA ASN A 82 1.51 1.20 -10.45
C ASN A 82 1.78 1.67 -9.02
N HIS A 83 1.86 0.77 -8.07
CA HIS A 83 2.49 1.06 -6.79
C HIS A 83 4.01 0.89 -6.95
N ILE A 84 4.75 1.99 -6.82
CA ILE A 84 6.21 1.96 -6.89
C ILE A 84 6.77 1.43 -5.58
N GLY A 85 7.56 0.37 -5.67
CA GLY A 85 8.22 -0.27 -4.55
C GLY A 85 9.61 -0.79 -4.91
N ASP A 86 10.41 -1.13 -3.91
CA ASP A 86 11.76 -1.67 -4.09
C ASP A 86 12.66 -0.82 -5.01
N THR A 87 12.60 0.50 -4.84
CA THR A 87 13.51 1.41 -5.55
C THR A 87 14.90 1.30 -4.95
N MET A 88 15.85 0.75 -5.71
CA MET A 88 17.19 0.42 -5.22
C MET A 88 18.28 0.90 -6.15
N THR A 89 19.39 1.33 -5.56
CA THR A 89 20.67 1.53 -6.22
C THR A 89 21.77 0.99 -5.34
N ASP A 90 22.73 0.28 -5.91
CA ASP A 90 23.85 -0.28 -5.17
C ASP A 90 24.53 0.81 -4.31
N PRO A 91 24.62 0.62 -2.98
CA PRO A 91 25.21 1.61 -2.08
C PRO A 91 26.61 2.07 -2.46
N ALA A 92 27.43 1.20 -3.05
CA ALA A 92 28.80 1.49 -3.42
C ALA A 92 28.92 2.51 -4.57
N ILE A 93 27.89 2.58 -5.44
CA ILE A 93 27.95 3.40 -6.66
C ILE A 93 26.79 4.38 -6.79
N ARG A 94 25.97 4.57 -5.77
CA ARG A 94 24.83 5.52 -5.80
C ARG A 94 25.23 6.97 -6.05
N HIS A 95 26.51 7.31 -5.90
CA HIS A 95 27.05 8.63 -6.15
C HIS A 95 27.35 8.90 -7.64
N ILE A 96 27.32 7.86 -8.49
CA ILE A 96 27.62 7.98 -9.93
C ILE A 96 26.44 8.63 -10.65
N GLY A 97 26.76 9.71 -11.38
CA GLY A 97 25.78 10.52 -12.08
C GLY A 97 24.95 11.40 -11.14
N ARG A 98 24.12 12.28 -11.73
CA ARG A 98 23.22 13.16 -10.97
C ARG A 98 21.87 13.28 -11.67
N GLY A 99 20.80 13.33 -10.86
CA GLY A 99 19.45 13.50 -11.40
C GLY A 99 19.10 12.40 -12.43
N PRO A 100 18.64 12.77 -13.63
CA PRO A 100 18.27 11.80 -14.68
C PRO A 100 19.41 10.89 -15.13
N SER A 101 20.65 11.34 -15.07
CA SER A 101 21.83 10.55 -15.46
C SER A 101 22.38 9.66 -14.35
N SER A 102 21.84 9.75 -13.13
CA SER A 102 22.18 8.80 -12.06
C SER A 102 21.62 7.42 -12.39
N ILE A 103 22.15 6.38 -11.72
CA ILE A 103 21.65 5.01 -11.87
C ILE A 103 20.14 4.95 -11.55
N LEU A 104 19.72 5.56 -10.45
CA LEU A 104 18.30 5.66 -10.11
C LEU A 104 17.49 6.38 -11.19
N GLY A 105 17.96 7.53 -11.66
CA GLY A 105 17.26 8.34 -12.65
C GLY A 105 17.04 7.58 -13.95
N ARG A 106 18.11 6.99 -14.52
CA ARG A 106 18.03 6.22 -15.77
C ARG A 106 17.13 5.00 -15.65
N THR A 107 17.20 4.26 -14.52
CA THR A 107 16.37 3.09 -14.30
C THR A 107 14.89 3.47 -14.18
N ALA A 108 14.59 4.55 -13.46
CA ALA A 108 13.22 5.06 -13.31
C ALA A 108 12.65 5.61 -14.62
N LEU A 109 13.41 6.38 -15.40
CA LEU A 109 12.95 6.91 -16.68
C LEU A 109 12.70 5.80 -17.70
N HIS A 110 13.58 4.80 -17.77
CA HIS A 110 13.37 3.60 -18.59
C HIS A 110 12.08 2.85 -18.16
N PHE A 111 11.83 2.76 -16.85
CA PHE A 111 10.59 2.16 -16.35
C PHE A 111 9.35 2.95 -16.82
N TYR A 112 9.42 4.28 -16.80
CA TYR A 112 8.32 5.16 -17.23
C TYR A 112 7.97 4.95 -18.70
N ASP A 113 8.98 4.95 -19.56
CA ASP A 113 8.83 4.74 -21.01
C ASP A 113 8.27 3.33 -21.31
N THR A 114 8.74 2.33 -20.53
CA THR A 114 8.37 0.92 -20.79
C THR A 114 7.01 0.55 -20.25
N PHE A 115 6.64 1.01 -19.03
CA PHE A 115 5.50 0.46 -18.29
C PHE A 115 4.40 1.48 -17.92
N CYS A 116 4.59 2.77 -18.21
CA CYS A 116 3.70 3.79 -17.70
C CYS A 116 2.96 4.57 -18.78
N GLU A 117 3.69 5.14 -19.75
CA GLU A 117 3.13 6.01 -20.76
C GLU A 117 2.05 5.29 -21.58
N GLY A 118 0.84 5.84 -21.61
CA GLY A 118 -0.32 5.26 -22.30
C GLY A 118 -0.85 3.95 -21.73
N LYS A 119 -0.27 3.43 -20.62
CA LYS A 119 -0.55 2.07 -20.12
C LYS A 119 -1.22 2.01 -18.75
N VAL A 120 -1.00 3.01 -17.91
CA VAL A 120 -1.55 3.06 -16.54
C VAL A 120 -2.12 4.43 -16.22
N ALA A 121 -3.04 4.49 -15.25
CA ALA A 121 -3.65 5.76 -14.85
C ALA A 121 -2.62 6.70 -14.20
N PHE A 122 -1.82 6.17 -13.28
CA PHE A 122 -0.78 6.89 -12.54
C PHE A 122 0.18 5.91 -11.87
N ASN A 123 1.35 6.41 -11.47
CA ASN A 123 2.18 5.76 -10.46
C ASN A 123 1.92 6.41 -9.11
N TYR A 124 1.99 5.65 -8.03
CA TYR A 124 1.93 6.19 -6.68
C TYR A 124 2.87 5.42 -5.74
N GLY A 125 3.19 6.02 -4.61
CA GLY A 125 3.98 5.40 -3.56
C GLY A 125 4.04 6.28 -2.31
N PHE A 126 4.48 5.69 -1.21
CA PHE A 126 4.63 6.37 0.08
C PHE A 126 6.12 6.57 0.36
N ASN A 127 6.61 7.76 0.13
CA ASN A 127 8.05 8.04 0.10
C ASN A 127 8.52 8.78 1.35
N VAL A 128 9.70 8.40 1.86
CA VAL A 128 10.46 9.16 2.87
C VAL A 128 11.11 10.40 2.25
N ALA A 129 11.46 11.40 3.07
CA ALA A 129 11.92 12.72 2.66
C ALA A 129 13.00 12.74 1.57
N ASN A 130 14.00 11.85 1.64
CA ASN A 130 15.09 11.82 0.65
C ASN A 130 14.62 11.44 -0.76
N ILE A 131 13.77 10.41 -0.85
CA ILE A 131 13.20 9.96 -2.12
C ILE A 131 12.16 10.97 -2.62
N GLN A 132 11.37 11.60 -1.73
CA GLN A 132 10.45 12.68 -2.12
C GLN A 132 11.17 13.77 -2.89
N ARG A 133 12.28 14.32 -2.35
CA ARG A 133 13.06 15.40 -3.01
C ARG A 133 13.57 15.00 -4.39
N PHE A 134 14.07 13.78 -4.52
CA PHE A 134 14.54 13.26 -5.80
C PHE A 134 13.39 13.12 -6.80
N SER A 135 12.28 12.52 -6.37
CA SER A 135 11.10 12.26 -7.21
C SER A 135 10.44 13.55 -7.69
N LEU A 136 10.29 14.54 -6.80
CA LEU A 136 9.76 15.87 -7.15
C LEU A 136 10.63 16.59 -8.19
N LYS A 137 11.96 16.51 -8.03
CA LYS A 137 12.88 17.25 -8.88
C LYS A 137 13.13 16.59 -10.23
N PHE A 138 13.16 15.26 -10.30
CA PHE A 138 13.69 14.53 -11.44
C PHE A 138 12.75 13.49 -12.06
N LEU A 139 11.69 13.08 -11.33
CA LEU A 139 10.82 12.00 -11.76
C LEU A 139 9.36 12.44 -12.01
N ARG A 140 9.12 13.71 -12.31
CA ARG A 140 7.79 14.28 -12.62
C ARG A 140 6.72 13.96 -11.56
N SER A 141 7.15 13.72 -10.32
CA SER A 141 6.26 13.34 -9.26
C SER A 141 5.67 14.55 -8.58
N ASP A 142 4.39 14.47 -8.22
CA ASP A 142 3.72 15.44 -7.35
C ASP A 142 3.60 14.87 -5.94
N ARG A 143 3.70 15.74 -4.94
CA ARG A 143 3.30 15.39 -3.57
C ARG A 143 1.79 15.52 -3.46
N VAL A 144 1.12 14.44 -3.14
CA VAL A 144 -0.31 14.45 -2.85
C VAL A 144 -0.55 15.07 -1.47
N GLU A 145 -0.09 14.41 -0.42
CA GLU A 145 -0.19 14.88 0.97
C GLU A 145 0.79 14.12 1.88
N PRO A 146 1.10 14.65 3.08
CA PRO A 146 1.68 13.85 4.16
C PRO A 146 0.71 12.75 4.55
N VAL A 147 1.24 11.59 4.95
CA VAL A 147 0.41 10.49 5.43
C VAL A 147 -0.37 10.89 6.68
N THR A 148 -1.67 10.65 6.68
CA THR A 148 -2.50 10.84 7.88
C THR A 148 -2.32 9.66 8.82
N TYR A 149 -1.49 9.83 9.83
CA TYR A 149 -1.22 8.82 10.85
C TYR A 149 -2.15 9.03 12.06
N ARG A 150 -2.91 7.99 12.39
CA ARG A 150 -3.88 7.98 13.48
C ARG A 150 -3.45 7.04 14.58
N VAL A 151 -3.61 7.50 15.80
CA VAL A 151 -3.23 6.76 17.01
C VAL A 151 -4.38 6.79 18.00
N ARG A 152 -4.65 5.65 18.62
CA ARG A 152 -5.53 5.55 19.77
C ARG A 152 -4.84 4.79 20.89
N GLY A 153 -4.71 5.41 22.05
CA GLY A 153 -4.10 4.81 23.25
C GLY A 153 -4.04 5.78 24.42
N PRO A 154 -3.69 5.32 25.62
CA PRO A 154 -3.63 3.93 26.03
C PRO A 154 -5.03 3.30 26.04
N MET A 155 -5.11 2.03 25.66
CA MET A 155 -6.37 1.28 25.69
C MET A 155 -6.76 1.03 27.13
N ARG A 156 -7.58 1.92 27.71
CA ARG A 156 -8.31 1.54 28.93
C ARG A 156 -9.21 0.37 28.57
N ALA A 157 -9.20 -0.67 29.40
CA ALA A 157 -10.08 -1.83 29.22
C ALA A 157 -11.49 -1.32 28.94
N ILE A 158 -11.95 -1.46 27.71
CA ILE A 158 -13.34 -1.22 27.37
C ILE A 158 -14.10 -2.27 28.15
N SER A 159 -15.00 -1.84 29.03
CA SER A 159 -15.71 -2.73 29.94
C SER A 159 -16.24 -3.97 29.20
N ARG A 160 -15.76 -5.16 29.57
CA ARG A 160 -16.27 -6.45 29.08
C ARG A 160 -17.76 -6.66 29.38
N LEU A 161 -18.35 -5.74 30.15
CA LEU A 161 -19.77 -5.78 30.57
C LEU A 161 -20.72 -5.17 29.53
N ALA A 162 -20.24 -4.58 28.44
CA ALA A 162 -21.12 -4.17 27.35
C ALA A 162 -21.71 -5.44 26.69
N ARG A 163 -23.03 -5.64 26.82
CA ARG A 163 -23.71 -6.72 26.11
C ARG A 163 -23.41 -6.66 24.64
N TRP A 164 -23.07 -7.80 24.06
CA TRP A 164 -22.89 -7.95 22.62
C TRP A 164 -24.16 -7.43 21.91
N PRO A 165 -24.05 -6.44 21.02
CA PRO A 165 -25.24 -5.89 20.36
C PRO A 165 -25.88 -6.98 19.51
N ARG A 166 -27.21 -7.07 19.54
CA ARG A 166 -27.94 -8.11 18.81
C ARG A 166 -27.64 -8.10 17.32
N GLY A 167 -27.41 -9.27 16.75
CA GLY A 167 -27.23 -9.49 15.32
C GLY A 167 -25.83 -9.19 14.81
N TRP A 168 -24.87 -8.76 15.64
CA TRP A 168 -23.47 -8.59 15.25
C TRP A 168 -22.70 -9.90 15.45
N GLN A 169 -21.77 -10.16 14.51
CA GLN A 169 -20.86 -11.30 14.53
C GLN A 169 -19.50 -10.84 13.97
N LEU A 170 -18.42 -11.36 14.54
CA LEU A 170 -17.08 -11.21 14.02
C LEU A 170 -16.52 -12.58 13.69
N GLU A 171 -15.90 -12.69 12.52
CA GLU A 171 -15.41 -13.94 11.97
C GLU A 171 -13.98 -13.75 11.45
N LEU A 172 -13.08 -14.64 11.84
CA LEU A 172 -11.75 -14.69 11.25
C LEU A 172 -11.87 -15.22 9.82
N VAL A 173 -11.42 -14.42 8.87
CA VAL A 173 -11.48 -14.76 7.45
C VAL A 173 -10.22 -15.54 7.08
N THR A 174 -10.39 -16.77 6.64
CA THR A 174 -9.32 -17.63 6.07
C THR A 174 -9.45 -17.78 4.57
N GLU A 175 -10.65 -17.50 4.03
CA GLU A 175 -10.95 -17.56 2.62
C GLU A 175 -11.87 -16.40 2.23
N VAL A 176 -11.75 -15.90 1.01
CA VAL A 176 -12.59 -14.84 0.46
C VAL A 176 -13.24 -15.29 -0.84
N GLY A 177 -14.50 -14.96 -1.02
CA GLY A 177 -15.31 -15.31 -2.19
C GLY A 177 -16.15 -14.12 -2.67
N ALA A 178 -17.14 -14.42 -3.52
CA ALA A 178 -18.00 -13.43 -4.20
C ALA A 178 -18.68 -12.44 -3.24
N GLU A 179 -18.90 -12.80 -1.98
CA GLU A 179 -19.45 -11.89 -0.98
C GLU A 179 -18.60 -10.63 -0.79
N PHE A 180 -17.27 -10.74 -0.88
CA PHE A 180 -16.38 -9.58 -0.79
C PHE A 180 -16.46 -8.70 -2.06
N ASP A 181 -16.70 -9.30 -3.22
CA ASP A 181 -16.90 -8.56 -4.47
C ASP A 181 -18.23 -7.78 -4.41
N GLU A 182 -19.32 -8.43 -4.02
CA GLU A 182 -20.64 -7.80 -3.85
C GLU A 182 -20.61 -6.68 -2.81
N PHE A 183 -19.92 -6.93 -1.69
CA PHE A 183 -19.75 -5.94 -0.64
C PHE A 183 -18.97 -4.72 -1.15
N PHE A 184 -17.83 -4.94 -1.84
CA PHE A 184 -17.04 -3.85 -2.41
C PHE A 184 -17.88 -2.99 -3.36
N GLU A 185 -18.58 -3.61 -4.32
CA GLU A 185 -19.41 -2.88 -5.27
C GLU A 185 -20.54 -2.07 -4.58
N GLY A 186 -21.09 -2.61 -3.50
CA GLY A 186 -22.16 -1.95 -2.73
C GLY A 186 -21.70 -0.74 -1.92
N VAL A 187 -20.43 -0.69 -1.49
CA VAL A 187 -19.91 0.38 -0.62
C VAL A 187 -18.96 1.35 -1.32
N ALA A 188 -18.29 0.94 -2.39
CA ALA A 188 -17.31 1.74 -3.11
C ALA A 188 -17.80 3.17 -3.49
N PRO A 189 -19.07 3.38 -3.89
CA PRO A 189 -19.56 4.73 -4.20
C PRO A 189 -19.43 5.72 -3.02
N ALA A 190 -19.55 5.26 -1.78
CA ALA A 190 -19.43 6.10 -0.59
C ALA A 190 -17.98 6.52 -0.29
N TYR A 191 -17.00 5.79 -0.83
CA TYR A 191 -15.57 6.11 -0.71
C TYR A 191 -15.04 6.96 -1.87
N ARG A 192 -15.77 7.03 -2.98
CA ARG A 192 -15.50 7.85 -4.17
C ARG A 192 -14.25 7.45 -4.96
N PHE A 193 -13.07 7.38 -4.34
CA PHE A 193 -11.81 6.98 -4.95
C PHE A 193 -11.00 6.13 -3.97
N LEU A 194 -10.71 4.88 -4.34
CA LEU A 194 -10.00 3.93 -3.48
C LEU A 194 -9.38 2.79 -4.30
N VAL A 195 -8.43 2.05 -3.69
CA VAL A 195 -8.02 0.74 -4.21
C VAL A 195 -9.24 -0.18 -4.22
N ARG A 196 -9.38 -0.98 -5.27
CA ARG A 196 -10.44 -1.99 -5.38
C ARG A 196 -10.17 -3.14 -4.42
N ARG A 197 -10.89 -3.12 -3.29
CA ARG A 197 -10.75 -4.06 -2.16
C ARG A 197 -11.73 -5.23 -2.29
N ASP A 198 -11.73 -5.88 -3.46
CA ASP A 198 -12.51 -7.08 -3.76
C ASP A 198 -11.86 -8.37 -3.22
N ALA A 199 -12.49 -9.52 -3.46
CA ALA A 199 -11.99 -10.82 -3.02
C ALA A 199 -10.56 -11.10 -3.54
N ALA A 200 -10.27 -10.77 -4.79
CA ALA A 200 -8.96 -11.00 -5.40
C ALA A 200 -7.87 -10.16 -4.71
N TYR A 201 -8.17 -8.90 -4.40
CA TYR A 201 -7.24 -8.01 -3.69
C TYR A 201 -7.00 -8.49 -2.26
N VAL A 202 -8.07 -8.76 -1.49
CA VAL A 202 -7.97 -9.19 -0.07
C VAL A 202 -7.19 -10.50 0.03
N ARG A 203 -7.47 -11.46 -0.86
CA ARG A 203 -6.75 -12.75 -0.91
C ARG A 203 -5.27 -12.52 -1.15
N TRP A 204 -4.92 -11.89 -2.26
CA TRP A 204 -3.53 -11.65 -2.65
C TRP A 204 -2.79 -10.83 -1.59
N ARG A 205 -3.38 -9.70 -1.16
CA ARG A 205 -2.69 -8.72 -0.30
C ARG A 205 -2.50 -9.18 1.12
N TYR A 206 -3.46 -9.92 1.69
CA TYR A 206 -3.49 -10.24 3.12
C TYR A 206 -3.44 -11.72 3.45
N LEU A 207 -4.05 -12.59 2.65
CA LEU A 207 -4.08 -14.03 2.96
C LEU A 207 -2.91 -14.80 2.35
N GLU A 208 -2.40 -14.38 1.20
CA GLU A 208 -1.33 -15.06 0.46
C GLU A 208 0.05 -14.41 0.63
N ARG A 209 0.17 -13.32 1.35
CA ARG A 209 1.46 -12.66 1.57
C ARG A 209 2.36 -13.53 2.46
N PRO A 210 3.59 -13.90 1.99
CA PRO A 210 4.38 -14.94 2.65
C PRO A 210 5.22 -14.46 3.82
N ASP A 211 5.59 -13.18 3.87
CA ASP A 211 6.55 -12.60 4.83
C ASP A 211 5.90 -11.93 6.04
N VAL A 212 4.59 -11.69 5.97
CA VAL A 212 3.83 -11.03 7.04
C VAL A 212 2.50 -11.75 7.26
N ARG A 213 2.24 -12.11 8.51
CA ARG A 213 0.94 -12.66 8.89
C ARG A 213 -0.04 -11.55 9.22
N TYR A 214 -1.07 -11.40 8.40
CA TYR A 214 -2.23 -10.57 8.70
C TYR A 214 -3.37 -11.40 9.28
N PHE A 215 -4.20 -10.73 10.07
CA PHE A 215 -5.51 -11.22 10.47
C PHE A 215 -6.57 -10.40 9.74
N VAL A 216 -7.47 -11.07 9.05
CA VAL A 216 -8.62 -10.42 8.41
C VAL A 216 -9.86 -10.81 9.21
N ILE A 217 -10.63 -9.83 9.67
CA ILE A 217 -11.87 -10.03 10.42
C ILE A 217 -13.03 -9.48 9.60
N ALA A 218 -14.02 -10.32 9.30
CA ALA A 218 -15.32 -9.91 8.78
C ALA A 218 -16.23 -9.49 9.94
N ILE A 219 -16.90 -8.36 9.78
CA ILE A 219 -17.90 -7.83 10.70
C ILE A 219 -19.26 -7.98 10.03
N ARG A 220 -20.16 -8.75 10.66
CA ARG A 220 -21.45 -9.06 10.07
C ARG A 220 -22.59 -8.49 10.92
N LYS A 221 -23.65 -8.04 10.25
CA LYS A 221 -24.93 -7.68 10.84
C LYS A 221 -26.03 -8.57 10.25
N TRP A 222 -26.69 -9.38 11.10
CA TRP A 222 -27.69 -10.35 10.64
C TRP A 222 -27.19 -11.22 9.47
N ARG A 223 -25.95 -11.74 9.59
CA ARG A 223 -25.23 -12.57 8.57
C ARG A 223 -24.75 -11.81 7.32
N ARG A 224 -25.14 -10.56 7.09
CA ARG A 224 -24.64 -9.75 5.97
C ARG A 224 -23.32 -9.10 6.35
N LEU A 225 -22.38 -9.03 5.43
CA LEU A 225 -21.13 -8.31 5.60
C LEU A 225 -21.41 -6.82 5.79
N ALA A 226 -20.99 -6.28 6.94
CA ALA A 226 -21.11 -4.87 7.30
C ALA A 226 -19.79 -4.14 7.21
N GLY A 227 -18.70 -4.88 7.17
CA GLY A 227 -17.34 -4.39 7.01
C GLY A 227 -16.33 -5.50 7.22
N TRP A 228 -15.09 -5.18 6.92
CA TRP A 228 -13.95 -6.03 7.25
C TRP A 228 -12.74 -5.15 7.57
N ILE A 229 -11.80 -5.73 8.33
CA ILE A 229 -10.52 -5.13 8.64
C ILE A 229 -9.39 -6.12 8.36
N ALA A 230 -8.22 -5.59 8.02
CA ALA A 230 -6.96 -6.33 8.10
C ALA A 230 -6.06 -5.67 9.15
N PHE A 231 -5.42 -6.49 9.99
CA PHE A 231 -4.50 -6.01 11.01
C PHE A 231 -3.37 -6.99 11.24
N ARG A 232 -2.32 -6.51 11.87
CA ARG A 232 -1.26 -7.34 12.47
C ARG A 232 -0.90 -6.82 13.85
N LEU A 233 -0.33 -7.69 14.66
CA LEU A 233 0.23 -7.32 15.95
C LEU A 233 1.74 -7.15 15.82
N ARG A 234 2.26 -6.10 16.41
CA ARG A 234 3.70 -5.86 16.53
C ARG A 234 3.98 -5.45 17.96
N GLU A 235 4.59 -6.37 18.73
CA GLU A 235 4.77 -6.19 20.17
C GLU A 235 3.41 -5.97 20.85
N ASP A 236 3.22 -4.85 21.53
CA ASP A 236 1.97 -4.43 22.18
C ASP A 236 1.11 -3.48 21.32
N ARG A 237 1.41 -3.38 20.01
CA ARG A 237 0.74 -2.49 19.07
C ARG A 237 -0.18 -3.24 18.13
N PHE A 238 -1.38 -2.73 17.98
CA PHE A 238 -2.33 -3.17 16.98
C PHE A 238 -2.19 -2.27 15.75
N LEU A 239 -1.56 -2.79 14.69
CA LEU A 239 -1.48 -2.08 13.41
C LEU A 239 -2.74 -2.39 12.61
N TRP A 240 -3.64 -1.42 12.56
CA TRP A 240 -4.86 -1.52 11.75
C TRP A 240 -4.52 -1.17 10.30
N VAL A 241 -4.22 -2.20 9.54
CA VAL A 241 -3.56 -2.09 8.23
C VAL A 241 -4.54 -1.68 7.15
N ASP A 242 -5.77 -2.18 7.17
CA ASP A 242 -6.80 -1.84 6.18
C ASP A 242 -8.22 -2.03 6.72
N ALA A 243 -9.17 -1.41 6.05
CA ALA A 243 -10.58 -1.52 6.39
C ALA A 243 -11.49 -1.14 5.21
N LEU A 244 -12.67 -1.74 5.21
CA LEU A 244 -13.80 -1.30 4.40
C LEU A 244 -15.08 -1.53 5.19
N PHE A 245 -15.95 -0.50 5.31
CA PHE A 245 -17.19 -0.56 6.06
C PHE A 245 -18.37 -0.06 5.23
N ASP A 246 -19.56 -0.57 5.53
CA ASP A 246 -20.81 -0.03 4.99
C ASP A 246 -21.17 1.27 5.75
N PRO A 247 -21.21 2.43 5.07
CA PRO A 247 -21.55 3.70 5.71
C PRO A 247 -22.96 3.75 6.32
N ARG A 248 -23.84 2.84 5.90
CA ARG A 248 -25.20 2.71 6.46
C ARG A 248 -25.20 2.00 7.82
N LEU A 249 -24.07 1.38 8.19
CA LEU A 249 -23.88 0.61 9.41
C LEU A 249 -22.65 1.14 10.19
N GLU A 250 -22.64 2.44 10.48
CA GLU A 250 -21.52 3.14 11.15
C GLU A 250 -21.10 2.50 12.48
N ASP A 251 -22.05 1.85 13.18
CA ASP A 251 -21.77 1.10 14.42
C ASP A 251 -20.76 -0.03 14.21
N ALA A 252 -20.57 -0.50 12.97
CA ALA A 252 -19.63 -1.60 12.68
C ALA A 252 -18.20 -1.28 13.14
N VAL A 253 -17.76 -0.03 13.00
CA VAL A 253 -16.43 0.43 13.45
C VAL A 253 -16.30 0.31 14.97
N GLU A 254 -17.31 0.76 15.71
CA GLU A 254 -17.33 0.67 17.17
C GLU A 254 -17.42 -0.77 17.66
N VAL A 255 -18.28 -1.59 17.04
CA VAL A 255 -18.41 -3.02 17.32
C VAL A 255 -17.06 -3.73 17.13
N MET A 256 -16.38 -3.48 16.04
CA MET A 256 -15.05 -4.01 15.78
C MET A 256 -14.08 -3.65 16.90
N LEU A 257 -13.94 -2.35 17.22
CA LEU A 257 -13.00 -1.90 18.25
C LEU A 257 -13.31 -2.47 19.64
N ARG A 258 -14.59 -2.57 20.02
CA ARG A 258 -14.99 -3.10 21.32
C ARG A 258 -14.73 -4.59 21.49
N HIS A 259 -14.68 -5.34 20.40
CA HIS A 259 -14.64 -6.80 20.45
C HIS A 259 -13.33 -7.41 19.93
N VAL A 260 -12.68 -6.76 18.95
CA VAL A 260 -11.39 -7.25 18.45
C VAL A 260 -10.26 -6.84 19.40
N THR A 261 -10.22 -5.57 19.82
CA THR A 261 -9.10 -5.05 20.60
C THR A 261 -8.93 -5.68 21.98
N PRO A 262 -10.00 -5.98 22.76
CA PRO A 262 -9.85 -6.65 24.06
C PRO A 262 -9.37 -8.10 23.98
N SER A 263 -9.39 -8.68 22.79
CA SER A 263 -8.89 -10.05 22.55
C SER A 263 -7.36 -10.13 22.54
N TYR A 264 -6.67 -8.98 22.51
CA TYR A 264 -5.22 -8.89 22.42
C TYR A 264 -4.66 -7.96 23.51
N PRO A 265 -3.48 -8.25 24.06
CA PRO A 265 -2.80 -7.39 25.04
C PRO A 265 -2.12 -6.21 24.31
N ILE A 266 -2.91 -5.21 23.93
CA ILE A 266 -2.44 -4.04 23.19
C ILE A 266 -2.47 -2.77 24.03
N SER A 267 -1.45 -1.94 23.90
CA SER A 267 -1.38 -0.60 24.51
C SER A 267 -1.88 0.49 23.56
N MET A 268 -1.74 0.29 22.27
CA MET A 268 -1.99 1.29 21.24
C MET A 268 -2.52 0.68 19.94
N ILE A 269 -3.41 1.42 19.28
CA ILE A 269 -3.82 1.17 17.89
C ILE A 269 -3.20 2.22 17.01
N GLU A 270 -2.58 1.80 15.91
CA GLU A 270 -2.01 2.65 14.87
C GLU A 270 -2.69 2.37 13.54
N ALA A 271 -3.00 3.42 12.78
CA ALA A 271 -3.63 3.31 11.48
C ALA A 271 -3.24 4.48 10.56
N TRP A 272 -3.36 4.25 9.26
CA TRP A 272 -3.36 5.32 8.26
C TRP A 272 -4.75 5.39 7.64
N PHE A 273 -5.49 6.43 7.96
CA PHE A 273 -6.76 6.73 7.33
C PHE A 273 -6.86 8.23 7.12
N PRO A 274 -6.99 8.71 5.89
CA PRO A 274 -7.17 10.12 5.60
C PRO A 274 -8.48 10.65 6.20
N PRO A 275 -8.69 11.97 6.31
CA PRO A 275 -9.93 12.56 6.82
C PRO A 275 -11.08 12.46 5.80
N ARG A 276 -11.16 11.35 5.10
CA ARG A 276 -12.17 11.03 4.09
C ARG A 276 -12.34 9.51 3.93
N PRO A 277 -13.57 9.03 3.68
CA PRO A 277 -14.80 9.83 3.66
C PRO A 277 -15.14 10.42 5.03
N ALA A 278 -15.85 11.54 5.05
CA ALA A 278 -16.13 12.31 6.28
C ALA A 278 -16.85 11.50 7.36
N TRP A 279 -17.75 10.60 6.99
CA TRP A 279 -18.45 9.74 7.95
C TRP A 279 -17.48 8.84 8.72
N PHE A 280 -16.47 8.26 8.02
CA PHE A 280 -15.47 7.40 8.65
C PHE A 280 -14.50 8.20 9.53
N ASP A 281 -14.07 9.37 9.07
CA ASP A 281 -13.28 10.31 9.87
C ASP A 281 -13.99 10.69 11.18
N SER A 282 -15.28 11.04 11.09
CA SER A 282 -16.10 11.36 12.25
C SER A 282 -16.24 10.16 13.20
N ALA A 283 -16.40 8.94 12.68
CA ALA A 283 -16.45 7.72 13.49
C ALA A 283 -15.14 7.50 14.25
N LEU A 284 -13.98 7.61 13.58
CA LEU A 284 -12.67 7.46 14.20
C LEU A 284 -12.42 8.52 15.29
N THR A 285 -12.80 9.77 15.04
CA THR A 285 -12.68 10.87 16.01
C THR A 285 -13.53 10.62 17.25
N ARG A 286 -14.80 10.24 17.08
CA ARG A 286 -15.68 9.85 18.21
C ARG A 286 -15.12 8.68 19.03
N LEU A 287 -14.43 7.77 18.37
CA LEU A 287 -13.81 6.59 18.99
C LEU A 287 -12.43 6.89 19.61
N GLY A 288 -12.00 8.15 19.62
CA GLY A 288 -10.80 8.60 20.31
C GLY A 288 -9.49 8.41 19.54
N PHE A 289 -9.55 8.33 18.21
CA PHE A 289 -8.35 8.41 17.38
C PHE A 289 -7.89 9.84 17.23
N GLU A 290 -6.60 10.07 17.45
CA GLU A 290 -5.92 11.35 17.26
C GLU A 290 -5.03 11.28 16.02
N ILE A 291 -4.94 12.37 15.27
CA ILE A 291 -3.97 12.51 14.20
C ILE A 291 -2.65 13.00 14.82
N ARG A 292 -1.57 12.29 14.51
CA ARG A 292 -0.20 12.63 14.93
C ARG A 292 0.74 12.68 13.73
N PRO A 293 1.92 13.35 13.86
CA PRO A 293 2.96 13.25 12.84
C PRO A 293 3.34 11.79 12.57
N GLU A 294 3.44 11.41 11.29
CA GLU A 294 3.87 10.08 10.90
C GLU A 294 5.37 9.91 11.22
N PRO A 295 5.79 8.83 11.94
CA PRO A 295 7.14 8.72 12.50
C PRO A 295 8.29 8.75 11.48
N GLN A 296 8.05 8.39 10.22
CA GLN A 296 9.05 8.35 9.16
C GLN A 296 8.94 9.53 8.17
N ASP A 297 8.07 10.51 8.45
CA ASP A 297 7.77 11.65 7.57
C ASP A 297 7.39 11.21 6.14
N LEU A 298 6.52 10.19 6.06
CA LEU A 298 6.05 9.66 4.79
C LEU A 298 5.04 10.59 4.14
N SER A 299 5.14 10.69 2.83
CA SER A 299 4.14 11.36 2.00
C SER A 299 3.69 10.48 0.86
N LEU A 300 2.40 10.56 0.56
CA LEU A 300 1.83 10.00 -0.67
C LEU A 300 2.29 10.84 -1.86
N MET A 301 2.89 10.18 -2.84
CA MET A 301 3.40 10.74 -4.08
C MET A 301 2.62 10.18 -5.27
N CYS A 302 2.49 10.96 -6.34
CA CYS A 302 1.80 10.58 -7.56
C CYS A 302 2.56 11.05 -8.79
N VAL A 303 2.60 10.22 -9.84
CA VAL A 303 3.00 10.61 -11.20
C VAL A 303 1.80 10.30 -12.11
N PRO A 304 1.06 11.31 -12.58
CA PRO A 304 -0.06 11.11 -13.51
C PRO A 304 0.41 10.60 -14.88
N TRP A 305 -0.40 9.70 -15.49
CA TRP A 305 -0.19 9.20 -16.85
C TRP A 305 -1.47 9.36 -17.68
N THR A 306 -2.29 8.33 -17.86
CA THR A 306 -3.54 8.45 -18.63
C THR A 306 -4.65 9.18 -17.85
N MET A 307 -4.49 9.34 -16.53
CA MET A 307 -5.36 10.17 -15.68
C MET A 307 -4.64 11.48 -15.32
N ALA A 308 -4.68 12.47 -16.21
CA ALA A 308 -3.97 13.76 -16.05
C ALA A 308 -4.27 14.48 -14.72
N GLY A 309 -5.49 14.38 -14.19
CA GLY A 309 -5.91 14.97 -12.91
C GLY A 309 -5.71 14.09 -11.67
N ALA A 310 -4.92 13.01 -11.75
CA ALA A 310 -4.78 12.02 -10.66
C ALA A 310 -4.37 12.64 -9.32
N THR A 311 -3.37 13.53 -9.31
CA THR A 311 -2.89 14.18 -8.09
C THR A 311 -3.98 14.99 -7.39
N ALA A 312 -4.75 15.78 -8.13
CA ALA A 312 -5.86 16.58 -7.60
C ALA A 312 -6.98 15.68 -7.07
N ALA A 313 -7.33 14.65 -7.84
CA ALA A 313 -8.34 13.68 -7.46
C ALA A 313 -7.98 12.93 -6.17
N MET A 314 -6.71 12.57 -6.01
CA MET A 314 -6.22 11.93 -4.79
C MET A 314 -6.33 12.87 -3.59
N ARG A 315 -5.90 14.13 -3.70
CA ARG A 315 -6.02 15.12 -2.61
C ARG A 315 -7.45 15.31 -2.16
N GLU A 316 -8.37 15.33 -3.12
CA GLU A 316 -9.78 15.60 -2.83
C GLU A 316 -10.52 14.40 -2.22
N ARG A 317 -10.30 13.19 -2.74
CA ARG A 317 -11.22 12.08 -2.48
C ARG A 317 -10.61 10.69 -2.29
N LEU A 318 -9.26 10.52 -2.34
CA LEU A 318 -8.66 9.21 -2.17
C LEU A 318 -8.78 8.71 -0.73
N TYR A 319 -9.42 7.58 -0.54
CA TYR A 319 -9.31 6.77 0.65
C TYR A 319 -8.13 5.82 0.52
N TYR A 320 -7.23 5.84 1.51
CA TYR A 320 -6.10 4.92 1.61
C TYR A 320 -5.91 4.42 3.04
N ALA A 321 -5.15 3.35 3.18
CA ALA A 321 -4.78 2.74 4.44
C ALA A 321 -3.30 2.31 4.43
N MET A 322 -2.76 1.82 5.55
CA MET A 322 -1.40 1.23 5.61
C MET A 322 -1.21 0.11 4.59
N GLY A 323 -2.28 -0.65 4.31
CA GLY A 323 -2.28 -1.71 3.33
C GLY A 323 -2.02 -1.28 1.90
N ASP A 324 -2.23 -0.01 1.57
CA ASP A 324 -1.93 0.54 0.25
C ASP A 324 -0.44 0.89 0.08
N ALA A 325 0.36 0.76 1.14
CA ALA A 325 1.81 0.91 1.11
C ALA A 325 2.52 -0.45 1.09
N ASP A 326 3.78 -0.44 0.64
CA ASP A 326 4.64 -1.63 0.59
C ASP A 326 5.41 -1.89 1.92
N LEU A 327 5.22 -1.03 2.89
CA LEU A 327 5.97 -0.99 4.15
C LEU A 327 5.39 -1.89 5.27
N PHE A 328 4.16 -2.37 5.10
CA PHE A 328 3.41 -3.09 6.13
C PHE A 328 3.00 -4.47 5.70
#